data_4328500af935e360cd0c788bd4e31e8e
#
_entry.id   4328500af935e360cd0c788bd4e31e8e
#
_cell.length_a   1.000
_cell.length_b   1.000
_cell.length_c   1.000
_cell.angle_alpha   90.00
_cell.angle_beta   90.00
_cell.angle_gamma   90.00
#
_symmetry.space_group_name_H-M   'P 1'
#
loop_
_entity.id
_entity.type
_entity.pdbx_description
1 polymer ?
#
loop_
_entity_poly.entity_id
_entity_poly.type
_entity_poly.pdbx_seq_one_letter_code
_entity_poly.pdbx_strand_id
1 'polypeptide(L)'
;MVQFSIAISGDREIEEYISIAKIVDESSFTNLSIYDDLLFKPAWPILSIIAVNTERIKIGPAVLNPYLTHPAVIAANISVIDEISNGRAFVGIGKGAFLDFLNINSEKPITAVKEAIEIIQILTRGTKKPFHGAVFSLKDGAFFRWNTDYRAIPVMVGTWGERMSTLAGAQAAEVKASPLWHSEYAKTLRSKIDQGAASAGRLASEIDLS
;
A
#
# COMPACT_ATOMS: atom_id res chain seq x y z
N MET A 1 0.07 11.12 19.37
CA MET A 1 -0.39 9.87 20.04
C MET A 1 0.23 8.72 19.28
N VAL A 2 0.80 7.73 19.96
CA VAL A 2 1.36 6.54 19.29
C VAL A 2 0.19 5.70 18.74
N GLN A 3 0.27 5.29 17.49
CA GLN A 3 -0.68 4.39 16.85
C GLN A 3 -0.07 2.99 16.76
N PHE A 4 -0.89 1.97 16.93
CA PHE A 4 -0.48 0.59 16.79
C PHE A 4 -1.10 -0.02 15.54
N SER A 5 -0.30 -0.71 14.75
CA SER A 5 -0.73 -1.49 13.60
C SER A 5 -0.27 -2.93 13.71
N ILE A 6 -1.00 -3.85 13.09
CA ILE A 6 -0.61 -5.24 13.01
C ILE A 6 -0.56 -5.67 11.55
N ALA A 7 0.41 -6.52 11.20
CA ALA A 7 0.52 -7.14 9.90
C ALA A 7 0.59 -8.66 10.05
N ILE A 8 -0.15 -9.38 9.21
CA ILE A 8 -0.31 -10.83 9.30
C ILE A 8 0.09 -11.47 7.98
N SER A 9 0.79 -12.60 8.05
CA SER A 9 1.17 -13.39 6.88
C SER A 9 0.00 -14.17 6.28
N GLY A 10 0.13 -14.53 5.00
CA GLY A 10 -0.88 -15.28 4.24
C GLY A 10 -0.84 -16.80 4.45
N ASP A 11 -0.52 -17.29 5.64
CA ASP A 11 -0.29 -18.71 5.95
C ASP A 11 -1.30 -19.33 6.92
N ARG A 12 -2.33 -18.58 7.34
CA ARG A 12 -3.33 -19.00 8.32
C ARG A 12 -4.59 -19.55 7.68
N GLU A 13 -5.41 -20.26 8.45
CA GLU A 13 -6.75 -20.63 8.02
C GLU A 13 -7.68 -19.42 7.94
N ILE A 14 -8.70 -19.50 7.11
CA ILE A 14 -9.60 -18.36 6.83
C ILE A 14 -10.32 -17.90 8.11
N GLU A 15 -10.75 -18.82 8.93
CA GLU A 15 -11.43 -18.56 10.20
C GLU A 15 -10.55 -17.82 11.21
N GLU A 16 -9.23 -18.05 11.16
CA GLU A 16 -8.28 -17.34 12.00
C GLU A 16 -8.19 -15.85 11.61
N TYR A 17 -8.19 -15.53 10.30
CA TYR A 17 -8.20 -14.12 9.86
C TYR A 17 -9.45 -13.39 10.34
N ILE A 18 -10.61 -14.03 10.28
CA ILE A 18 -11.87 -13.46 10.77
C ILE A 18 -11.78 -13.19 12.28
N SER A 19 -11.30 -14.18 13.03
CA SER A 19 -11.18 -14.09 14.49
C SER A 19 -10.21 -12.98 14.90
N ILE A 20 -9.03 -12.94 14.28
CA ILE A 20 -8.02 -11.92 14.54
C ILE A 20 -8.55 -10.52 14.15
N ALA A 21 -9.21 -10.41 12.99
CA ALA A 21 -9.75 -9.14 12.53
C ALA A 21 -10.77 -8.55 13.50
N LYS A 22 -11.66 -9.36 14.06
CA LYS A 22 -12.64 -8.93 15.09
C LYS A 22 -11.95 -8.46 16.36
N ILE A 23 -10.96 -9.22 16.87
CA ILE A 23 -10.18 -8.84 18.05
C ILE A 23 -9.47 -7.51 17.82
N VAL A 24 -8.86 -7.33 16.65
CA VAL A 24 -8.15 -6.09 16.28
C VAL A 24 -9.13 -4.93 16.12
N ASP A 25 -10.29 -5.17 15.55
CA ASP A 25 -11.34 -4.16 15.38
C ASP A 25 -11.90 -3.64 16.72
N GLU A 26 -11.99 -4.51 17.72
CA GLU A 26 -12.44 -4.18 19.09
C GLU A 26 -11.31 -3.59 19.96
N SER A 27 -10.06 -3.64 19.51
CA SER A 27 -8.88 -3.22 20.25
C SER A 27 -8.51 -1.75 20.00
N SER A 28 -7.35 -1.30 20.53
CA SER A 28 -6.76 0.02 20.25
C SER A 28 -5.93 0.08 18.97
N PHE A 29 -5.79 -1.01 18.23
CA PHE A 29 -5.09 -0.98 16.95
C PHE A 29 -5.85 -0.12 15.93
N THR A 30 -5.10 0.55 15.06
CA THR A 30 -5.64 1.42 14.02
C THR A 30 -5.67 0.76 12.65
N ASN A 31 -4.69 -0.08 12.35
CA ASN A 31 -4.53 -0.70 11.04
C ASN A 31 -4.31 -2.21 11.17
N LEU A 32 -4.90 -2.96 10.24
CA LEU A 32 -4.61 -4.37 10.00
C LEU A 32 -4.14 -4.55 8.55
N SER A 33 -2.96 -5.11 8.39
CA SER A 33 -2.37 -5.38 7.08
C SER A 33 -2.24 -6.87 6.82
N ILE A 34 -2.37 -7.26 5.56
CA ILE A 34 -2.05 -8.61 5.09
C ILE A 34 -0.81 -8.55 4.20
N TYR A 35 0.22 -9.34 4.52
CA TYR A 35 1.36 -9.50 3.63
C TYR A 35 0.93 -10.17 2.33
N ASP A 36 1.40 -9.63 1.19
CA ASP A 36 1.18 -10.22 -0.14
C ASP A 36 2.50 -10.83 -0.65
N ASP A 37 3.02 -11.76 0.13
CA ASP A 37 4.25 -12.47 -0.22
C ASP A 37 3.99 -13.56 -1.27
N LEU A 38 4.96 -13.76 -2.14
CA LEU A 38 4.89 -14.73 -3.21
C LEU A 38 4.65 -16.16 -2.67
N LEU A 39 3.68 -16.87 -3.27
CA LEU A 39 3.31 -18.26 -2.94
C LEU A 39 2.65 -18.45 -1.56
N PHE A 40 2.29 -17.38 -0.89
CA PHE A 40 1.34 -17.39 0.23
C PHE A 40 -0.10 -17.18 -0.27
N LYS A 41 -1.08 -17.30 0.62
CA LYS A 41 -2.47 -16.95 0.28
C LYS A 41 -2.52 -15.46 -0.10
N PRO A 42 -3.08 -15.10 -1.26
CA PRO A 42 -3.08 -13.73 -1.73
C PRO A 42 -3.89 -12.80 -0.82
N ALA A 43 -3.42 -11.57 -0.67
CA ALA A 43 -4.02 -10.61 0.25
C ALA A 43 -5.46 -10.22 -0.11
N TRP A 44 -5.81 -10.14 -1.38
CA TRP A 44 -7.10 -9.63 -1.83
C TRP A 44 -8.32 -10.41 -1.30
N PRO A 45 -8.41 -11.75 -1.41
CA PRO A 45 -9.50 -12.52 -0.84
C PRO A 45 -9.59 -12.38 0.68
N ILE A 46 -8.45 -12.37 1.37
CA ILE A 46 -8.38 -12.23 2.83
C ILE A 46 -8.89 -10.85 3.25
N LEU A 47 -8.45 -9.78 2.57
CA LEU A 47 -8.91 -8.43 2.84
C LEU A 47 -10.41 -8.25 2.59
N SER A 48 -10.97 -8.90 1.57
CA SER A 48 -12.41 -8.88 1.31
C SER A 48 -13.19 -9.49 2.49
N ILE A 49 -12.71 -10.62 3.02
CA ILE A 49 -13.32 -11.29 4.17
C ILE A 49 -13.20 -10.41 5.43
N ILE A 50 -12.03 -9.82 5.67
CA ILE A 50 -11.81 -8.90 6.78
C ILE A 50 -12.72 -7.67 6.68
N ALA A 51 -12.87 -7.10 5.48
CA ALA A 51 -13.69 -5.92 5.24
C ALA A 51 -15.14 -6.07 5.70
N VAL A 52 -15.74 -7.23 5.41
CA VAL A 52 -17.14 -7.53 5.79
C VAL A 52 -17.31 -7.97 7.25
N ASN A 53 -16.22 -8.26 7.95
CA ASN A 53 -16.24 -8.70 9.35
C ASN A 53 -15.72 -7.65 10.35
N THR A 54 -15.44 -6.43 9.89
CA THR A 54 -14.91 -5.31 10.70
C THR A 54 -15.61 -4.01 10.36
N GLU A 55 -15.62 -3.06 11.29
CA GLU A 55 -16.32 -1.77 11.12
C GLU A 55 -15.42 -0.54 11.28
N ARG A 56 -14.29 -0.67 12.00
CA ARG A 56 -13.48 0.46 12.44
C ARG A 56 -12.07 0.49 11.87
N ILE A 57 -11.34 -0.62 11.90
CA ILE A 57 -9.93 -0.67 11.55
C ILE A 57 -9.71 -0.37 10.07
N LYS A 58 -8.62 0.34 9.77
CA LYS A 58 -8.13 0.48 8.40
C LYS A 58 -7.49 -0.83 7.96
N ILE A 59 -7.72 -1.20 6.71
CA ILE A 59 -7.26 -2.48 6.16
C ILE A 59 -6.57 -2.29 4.82
N GLY A 60 -5.54 -3.09 4.57
CA GLY A 60 -4.83 -3.04 3.30
C GLY A 60 -3.71 -4.06 3.18
N PRO A 61 -3.18 -4.25 1.97
CA PRO A 61 -2.02 -5.10 1.74
C PRO A 61 -0.74 -4.42 2.24
N ALA A 62 0.24 -5.21 2.69
CA ALA A 62 1.54 -4.69 3.10
C ALA A 62 2.69 -5.66 2.75
N VAL A 63 3.22 -5.60 1.55
CA VAL A 63 2.95 -4.68 0.43
C VAL A 63 2.79 -5.44 -0.87
N LEU A 64 2.05 -4.85 -1.79
CA LEU A 64 1.92 -5.35 -3.15
C LEU A 64 3.15 -5.00 -4.00
N ASN A 65 3.28 -5.72 -5.09
CA ASN A 65 4.38 -5.60 -6.02
C ASN A 65 3.86 -5.26 -7.42
N PRO A 66 4.25 -4.11 -7.99
CA PRO A 66 3.73 -3.67 -9.29
C PRO A 66 4.25 -4.48 -10.48
N TYR A 67 5.27 -5.34 -10.28
CA TYR A 67 5.75 -6.24 -11.34
C TYR A 67 4.93 -7.52 -11.47
N LEU A 68 4.30 -7.98 -10.37
CA LEU A 68 3.39 -9.12 -10.38
C LEU A 68 1.98 -8.72 -10.81
N THR A 69 1.55 -7.53 -10.40
CA THR A 69 0.20 -7.04 -10.69
C THR A 69 0.26 -5.62 -11.21
N HIS A 70 -0.23 -5.39 -12.42
CA HIS A 70 -0.23 -4.04 -13.02
C HIS A 70 -0.96 -3.03 -12.12
N PRO A 71 -0.44 -1.80 -11.95
CA PRO A 71 -1.02 -0.78 -11.06
C PRO A 71 -2.51 -0.48 -11.28
N ALA A 72 -2.98 -0.61 -12.52
CA ALA A 72 -4.41 -0.45 -12.81
C ALA A 72 -5.27 -1.56 -12.19
N VAL A 73 -4.76 -2.79 -12.12
CA VAL A 73 -5.44 -3.91 -11.47
C VAL A 73 -5.39 -3.74 -9.95
N ILE A 74 -4.27 -3.27 -9.42
CA ILE A 74 -4.15 -2.90 -7.99
C ILE A 74 -5.19 -1.84 -7.64
N ALA A 75 -5.30 -0.79 -8.45
CA ALA A 75 -6.29 0.28 -8.26
C ALA A 75 -7.72 -0.25 -8.25
N ALA A 76 -8.06 -1.16 -9.17
CA ALA A 76 -9.37 -1.77 -9.22
C ALA A 76 -9.69 -2.59 -7.95
N ASN A 77 -8.77 -3.47 -7.54
CA ASN A 77 -8.96 -4.29 -6.35
C ASN A 77 -9.10 -3.44 -5.07
N ILE A 78 -8.22 -2.47 -4.87
CA ILE A 78 -8.29 -1.66 -3.65
C ILE A 78 -9.55 -0.78 -3.61
N SER A 79 -10.06 -0.33 -4.76
CA SER A 79 -11.33 0.40 -4.82
C SER A 79 -12.51 -0.47 -4.37
N VAL A 80 -12.51 -1.77 -4.71
CA VAL A 80 -13.55 -2.70 -4.24
C VAL A 80 -13.42 -2.95 -2.73
N ILE A 81 -12.19 -3.14 -2.23
CA ILE A 81 -11.97 -3.27 -0.77
C ILE A 81 -12.42 -2.02 -0.04
N ASP A 82 -12.18 -0.87 -0.63
CA ASP A 82 -12.57 0.43 -0.06
C ASP A 82 -14.10 0.58 0.00
N GLU A 83 -14.79 0.19 -1.06
CA GLU A 83 -16.26 0.16 -1.12
C GLU A 83 -16.84 -0.80 -0.06
N ILE A 84 -16.38 -2.05 -0.03
CA ILE A 84 -16.85 -3.06 0.95
C ILE A 84 -16.60 -2.60 2.39
N SER A 85 -15.47 -1.95 2.65
CA SER A 85 -15.09 -1.51 3.98
C SER A 85 -15.64 -0.13 4.37
N ASN A 86 -16.49 0.50 3.56
CA ASN A 86 -16.98 1.85 3.79
C ASN A 86 -15.85 2.85 4.04
N GLY A 87 -14.80 2.76 3.21
CA GLY A 87 -13.78 3.79 3.20
C GLY A 87 -12.60 3.59 4.12
N ARG A 88 -12.34 2.40 4.55
CA ARG A 88 -11.24 2.09 5.45
C ARG A 88 -10.00 1.51 4.76
N ALA A 89 -10.02 1.40 3.42
CA ALA A 89 -8.90 0.81 2.71
C ALA A 89 -7.69 1.75 2.61
N PHE A 90 -6.52 1.16 2.62
CA PHE A 90 -5.26 1.76 2.17
C PHE A 90 -4.53 0.77 1.25
N VAL A 91 -3.64 1.26 0.41
CA VAL A 91 -2.84 0.41 -0.48
C VAL A 91 -1.37 0.47 -0.10
N GLY A 92 -0.82 -0.66 0.32
CA GLY A 92 0.60 -0.82 0.54
C GLY A 92 1.31 -1.29 -0.74
N ILE A 93 2.39 -0.61 -1.13
CA ILE A 93 3.15 -0.92 -2.33
C ILE A 93 4.65 -0.88 -2.07
N GLY A 94 5.40 -1.75 -2.72
CA GLY A 94 6.84 -1.83 -2.57
C GLY A 94 7.52 -2.46 -3.78
N LYS A 95 8.84 -2.60 -3.72
CA LYS A 95 9.61 -3.27 -4.76
C LYS A 95 9.21 -4.76 -4.92
N GLY A 96 8.78 -5.38 -3.83
CA GLY A 96 8.58 -6.82 -3.74
C GLY A 96 9.87 -7.61 -3.46
N ALA A 97 9.67 -8.85 -3.03
CA ALA A 97 10.71 -9.84 -2.76
C ALA A 97 10.47 -11.11 -3.61
N PHE A 98 11.49 -11.96 -3.70
CA PHE A 98 11.41 -13.30 -4.32
C PHE A 98 10.97 -13.32 -5.79
N LEU A 99 11.12 -12.21 -6.53
CA LEU A 99 10.74 -12.12 -7.94
C LEU A 99 11.58 -13.01 -8.85
N ASP A 100 12.79 -13.32 -8.44
CA ASP A 100 13.72 -14.26 -9.09
C ASP A 100 13.14 -15.67 -9.18
N PHE A 101 12.30 -16.11 -8.25
CA PHE A 101 11.59 -17.40 -8.34
C PHE A 101 10.69 -17.50 -9.57
N LEU A 102 10.23 -16.39 -10.10
CA LEU A 102 9.40 -16.32 -11.31
C LEU A 102 10.17 -15.78 -12.53
N ASN A 103 11.49 -15.63 -12.43
CA ASN A 103 12.34 -15.00 -13.46
C ASN A 103 11.86 -13.59 -13.84
N ILE A 104 11.26 -12.86 -12.90
CA ILE A 104 10.79 -11.49 -13.13
C ILE A 104 11.94 -10.52 -12.84
N ASN A 105 12.35 -9.79 -13.88
CA ASN A 105 13.33 -8.74 -13.74
C ASN A 105 12.69 -7.45 -13.20
N SER A 106 13.08 -7.04 -12.00
CA SER A 106 12.57 -5.82 -11.34
C SER A 106 13.47 -4.61 -11.63
N GLU A 107 13.53 -4.21 -12.90
CA GLU A 107 14.29 -3.03 -13.30
C GLU A 107 13.64 -1.72 -12.80
N LYS A 108 14.47 -0.71 -12.51
CA LYS A 108 14.03 0.62 -12.08
C LYS A 108 13.01 0.62 -10.93
N PRO A 109 13.27 -0.08 -9.80
CA PRO A 109 12.25 -0.31 -8.78
C PRO A 109 11.68 0.98 -8.16
N ILE A 110 12.46 2.03 -8.03
CA ILE A 110 11.98 3.32 -7.51
C ILE A 110 11.01 3.96 -8.50
N THR A 111 11.36 3.93 -9.79
CA THR A 111 10.49 4.43 -10.86
C THR A 111 9.20 3.64 -10.94
N ALA A 112 9.29 2.30 -10.88
CA ALA A 112 8.12 1.42 -10.92
C ALA A 112 7.15 1.70 -9.77
N VAL A 113 7.64 1.84 -8.54
CA VAL A 113 6.79 2.18 -7.38
C VAL A 113 6.20 3.58 -7.52
N LYS A 114 6.99 4.57 -7.95
CA LYS A 114 6.51 5.93 -8.22
C LYS A 114 5.35 5.93 -9.22
N GLU A 115 5.57 5.33 -10.39
CA GLU A 115 4.58 5.27 -11.46
C GLU A 115 3.34 4.47 -11.07
N ALA A 116 3.52 3.41 -10.27
CA ALA A 116 2.40 2.65 -9.73
C ALA A 116 1.52 3.50 -8.80
N ILE A 117 2.11 4.28 -7.91
CA ILE A 117 1.38 5.19 -7.03
C ILE A 117 0.59 6.20 -7.88
N GLU A 118 1.21 6.79 -8.89
CA GLU A 118 0.57 7.78 -9.76
C GLU A 118 -0.62 7.17 -10.52
N ILE A 119 -0.47 5.98 -11.12
CA ILE A 119 -1.56 5.29 -11.82
C ILE A 119 -2.70 4.92 -10.85
N ILE A 120 -2.39 4.41 -9.67
CA ILE A 120 -3.38 4.10 -8.65
C ILE A 120 -4.19 5.36 -8.30
N GLN A 121 -3.51 6.47 -8.03
CA GLN A 121 -4.17 7.74 -7.70
C GLN A 121 -5.00 8.32 -8.86
N ILE A 122 -4.55 8.17 -10.12
CA ILE A 122 -5.33 8.57 -11.30
C ILE A 122 -6.66 7.83 -11.34
N LEU A 123 -6.62 6.52 -11.19
CA LEU A 123 -7.81 5.66 -11.33
C LEU A 123 -8.75 5.79 -10.13
N THR A 124 -8.22 5.76 -8.90
CA THR A 124 -9.06 5.85 -7.69
C THR A 124 -9.71 7.23 -7.51
N ARG A 125 -9.09 8.30 -8.03
CA ARG A 125 -9.68 9.65 -8.07
C ARG A 125 -10.57 9.91 -9.28
N GLY A 126 -10.67 8.98 -10.23
CA GLY A 126 -11.49 9.12 -11.44
C GLY A 126 -11.05 10.23 -12.39
N THR A 127 -9.77 10.59 -12.41
CA THR A 127 -9.28 11.75 -13.19
C THR A 127 -9.24 11.51 -14.69
N LYS A 128 -9.36 10.26 -15.15
CA LYS A 128 -9.38 9.84 -16.57
C LYS A 128 -8.22 10.37 -17.43
N LYS A 129 -7.08 10.69 -16.80
CA LYS A 129 -5.89 11.19 -17.48
C LYS A 129 -5.04 10.04 -18.00
N PRO A 130 -4.46 10.13 -19.20
CA PRO A 130 -3.43 9.20 -19.63
C PRO A 130 -2.17 9.36 -18.75
N PHE A 131 -1.38 8.31 -18.67
CA PHE A 131 -0.10 8.30 -17.99
C PHE A 131 0.96 7.64 -18.88
N HIS A 132 2.10 8.30 -19.05
CA HIS A 132 3.21 7.81 -19.86
C HIS A 132 4.47 7.76 -18.99
N GLY A 133 4.72 6.59 -18.41
CA GLY A 133 5.89 6.33 -17.60
C GLY A 133 6.99 5.58 -18.36
N ALA A 134 8.09 5.34 -17.67
CA ALA A 134 9.23 4.57 -18.19
C ALA A 134 9.07 3.05 -17.93
N VAL A 135 8.17 2.65 -17.05
CA VAL A 135 7.86 1.26 -16.67
C VAL A 135 6.40 0.93 -16.99
N PHE A 136 5.47 1.81 -16.61
CA PHE A 136 4.04 1.61 -16.82
C PHE A 136 3.43 2.73 -17.64
N SER A 137 2.31 2.43 -18.28
CA SER A 137 1.54 3.43 -19.00
C SER A 137 0.03 3.19 -18.85
N LEU A 138 -0.73 4.27 -18.92
CA LEU A 138 -2.19 4.26 -18.97
C LEU A 138 -2.62 5.07 -20.17
N LYS A 139 -3.29 4.44 -21.12
CA LYS A 139 -3.78 5.11 -22.33
C LYS A 139 -4.95 6.02 -21.99
N ASP A 140 -5.18 6.98 -22.87
CA ASP A 140 -6.36 7.83 -22.80
C ASP A 140 -7.66 6.97 -22.83
N GLY A 141 -8.67 7.40 -22.08
CA GLY A 141 -9.91 6.66 -21.92
C GLY A 141 -9.84 5.47 -20.98
N ALA A 142 -8.76 5.26 -20.25
CA ALA A 142 -8.70 4.25 -19.20
C ALA A 142 -9.41 4.76 -17.93
N PHE A 143 -10.45 4.04 -17.50
CA PHE A 143 -11.23 4.33 -16.30
C PHE A 143 -11.94 3.06 -15.80
N PHE A 144 -12.41 3.08 -14.57
CA PHE A 144 -13.24 2.00 -14.04
C PHE A 144 -14.59 1.95 -14.76
N ARG A 145 -15.02 0.74 -15.14
CA ARG A 145 -16.25 0.50 -15.91
C ARG A 145 -17.46 0.16 -15.02
N TRP A 146 -17.40 0.58 -13.76
CA TRP A 146 -18.49 0.48 -12.78
C TRP A 146 -18.62 1.80 -12.01
N ASN A 147 -19.77 2.00 -11.38
CA ASN A 147 -19.96 3.14 -10.50
C ASN A 147 -19.20 2.92 -9.20
N THR A 148 -18.40 3.89 -8.81
CA THR A 148 -17.67 3.89 -7.54
C THR A 148 -17.55 5.31 -7.01
N ASP A 149 -17.41 5.44 -5.69
CA ASP A 149 -17.12 6.71 -5.06
C ASP A 149 -15.63 7.01 -5.22
N TYR A 150 -15.31 7.81 -6.23
CA TYR A 150 -13.94 8.18 -6.54
C TYR A 150 -13.31 9.00 -5.43
N ARG A 151 -12.23 8.50 -4.86
CA ARG A 151 -11.47 9.21 -3.83
C ARG A 151 -10.00 8.84 -3.81
N ALA A 152 -9.20 9.68 -3.15
CA ALA A 152 -7.81 9.35 -2.90
C ALA A 152 -7.73 8.23 -1.85
N ILE A 153 -7.22 7.07 -2.24
CA ILE A 153 -6.91 5.99 -1.31
C ILE A 153 -5.52 6.24 -0.73
N PRO A 154 -5.36 6.22 0.61
CA PRO A 154 -4.05 6.39 1.23
C PRO A 154 -3.04 5.34 0.74
N VAL A 155 -1.81 5.77 0.47
CA VAL A 155 -0.73 4.89 0.03
C VAL A 155 0.26 4.70 1.16
N MET A 156 0.58 3.44 1.45
CA MET A 156 1.71 3.03 2.27
C MET A 156 2.84 2.56 1.34
N VAL A 157 4.08 2.91 1.62
CA VAL A 157 5.26 2.37 0.92
C VAL A 157 6.07 1.51 1.86
N GLY A 158 6.23 0.23 1.51
CA GLY A 158 7.11 -0.69 2.22
C GLY A 158 8.55 -0.55 1.72
N THR A 159 9.46 -0.15 2.60
CA THR A 159 10.87 -0.01 2.26
C THR A 159 11.77 0.12 3.48
N TRP A 160 13.02 -0.28 3.30
CA TRP A 160 14.14 0.05 4.19
C TRP A 160 15.27 0.79 3.44
N GLY A 161 15.04 1.22 2.20
CA GLY A 161 16.04 1.92 1.38
C GLY A 161 15.85 3.44 1.42
N GLU A 162 16.92 4.20 1.62
CA GLU A 162 16.89 5.66 1.74
C GLU A 162 16.21 6.36 0.53
N ARG A 163 16.56 5.95 -0.69
CA ARG A 163 15.99 6.55 -1.91
C ARG A 163 14.48 6.31 -2.04
N MET A 164 14.02 5.12 -1.67
CA MET A 164 12.60 4.80 -1.67
C MET A 164 11.87 5.53 -0.54
N SER A 165 12.52 5.71 0.62
CA SER A 165 11.97 6.52 1.72
C SER A 165 11.81 7.99 1.33
N THR A 166 12.74 8.56 0.54
CA THR A 166 12.59 9.90 -0.02
C THR A 166 11.39 9.99 -0.97
N LEU A 167 11.23 9.02 -1.88
CA LEU A 167 10.05 8.94 -2.74
C LEU A 167 8.76 8.84 -1.91
N ALA A 168 8.75 7.99 -0.90
CA ALA A 168 7.59 7.79 -0.03
C ALA A 168 7.22 9.07 0.72
N GLY A 169 8.18 9.82 1.22
CA GLY A 169 7.94 11.15 1.82
C GLY A 169 7.22 12.10 0.88
N ALA A 170 7.54 12.05 -0.41
CA ALA A 170 6.88 12.90 -1.40
C ALA A 170 5.45 12.47 -1.76
N GLN A 171 5.12 11.17 -1.70
CA GLN A 171 3.88 10.64 -2.30
C GLN A 171 3.02 9.76 -1.38
N ALA A 172 3.58 9.20 -0.30
CA ALA A 172 2.86 8.26 0.57
C ALA A 172 2.25 8.95 1.80
N ALA A 173 1.31 8.27 2.44
CA ALA A 173 0.78 8.63 3.75
C ALA A 173 1.52 7.91 4.88
N GLU A 174 2.11 6.75 4.58
CA GLU A 174 2.84 5.94 5.55
C GLU A 174 4.07 5.30 4.90
N VAL A 175 5.14 5.19 5.64
CA VAL A 175 6.31 4.37 5.30
C VAL A 175 6.39 3.22 6.29
N LYS A 176 6.26 2.00 5.79
CA LYS A 176 6.45 0.80 6.60
C LYS A 176 7.86 0.26 6.39
N ALA A 177 8.64 0.26 7.47
CA ALA A 177 10.01 -0.23 7.47
C ALA A 177 10.20 -1.28 8.56
N SER A 178 10.68 -2.45 8.18
CA SER A 178 10.96 -3.53 9.13
C SER A 178 12.29 -4.19 8.76
N PRO A 179 13.14 -4.44 9.72
CA PRO A 179 13.02 -4.14 11.15
C PRO A 179 13.63 -2.78 11.54
N LEU A 180 12.94 -2.04 12.40
CA LEU A 180 13.42 -0.73 12.92
C LEU A 180 14.09 -0.84 14.29
N TRP A 181 14.85 -1.90 14.56
CA TRP A 181 15.48 -2.12 15.86
C TRP A 181 16.67 -1.21 16.15
N HIS A 182 17.17 -0.47 15.17
CA HIS A 182 18.27 0.46 15.35
C HIS A 182 17.77 1.90 15.29
N SER A 183 17.84 2.61 16.40
CA SER A 183 17.36 4.00 16.51
C SER A 183 18.02 4.94 15.49
N GLU A 184 19.32 4.79 15.21
CA GLU A 184 20.03 5.59 14.21
C GLU A 184 19.52 5.33 12.79
N TYR A 185 19.17 4.08 12.49
CA TYR A 185 18.61 3.74 11.21
C TYR A 185 17.19 4.33 11.03
N ALA A 186 16.36 4.24 12.08
CA ALA A 186 15.04 4.88 12.08
C ALA A 186 15.14 6.41 11.88
N LYS A 187 16.11 7.07 12.53
CA LYS A 187 16.38 8.50 12.32
C LYS A 187 16.81 8.81 10.88
N THR A 188 17.65 7.95 10.29
CA THR A 188 18.08 8.10 8.89
C THR A 188 16.90 8.02 7.96
N LEU A 189 16.05 6.99 8.09
CA LEU A 189 14.84 6.86 7.27
C LEU A 189 13.89 8.05 7.47
N ARG A 190 13.66 8.48 8.72
CA ARG A 190 12.83 9.65 9.03
C ARG A 190 13.37 10.90 8.32
N SER A 191 14.67 11.16 8.39
CA SER A 191 15.30 12.27 7.68
C SER A 191 15.09 12.23 6.17
N LYS A 192 15.13 11.04 5.55
CA LYS A 192 14.87 10.87 4.11
C LYS A 192 13.40 11.10 3.76
N ILE A 193 12.49 10.64 4.60
CA ILE A 193 11.06 10.91 4.46
C ILE A 193 10.79 12.42 4.54
N ASP A 194 11.36 13.11 5.53
CA ASP A 194 11.21 14.55 5.71
C ASP A 194 11.75 15.33 4.51
N GLN A 195 12.91 14.92 3.96
CA GLN A 195 13.47 15.50 2.74
C GLN A 195 12.52 15.31 1.55
N GLY A 196 11.94 14.12 1.40
CA GLY A 196 10.95 13.84 0.36
C GLY A 196 9.69 14.68 0.50
N ALA A 197 9.15 14.78 1.70
CA ALA A 197 7.99 15.60 2.01
C ALA A 197 8.23 17.08 1.66
N ALA A 198 9.34 17.64 2.14
CA ALA A 198 9.73 19.03 1.85
C ALA A 198 9.85 19.31 0.34
N SER A 199 10.44 18.37 -0.42
CA SER A 199 10.58 18.52 -1.88
C SER A 199 9.24 18.55 -2.62
N ALA A 200 8.21 17.97 -2.03
CA ALA A 200 6.84 17.93 -2.56
C ALA A 200 5.92 19.00 -1.93
N GLY A 201 6.44 19.89 -1.09
CA GLY A 201 5.65 20.91 -0.40
C GLY A 201 4.69 20.34 0.66
N ARG A 202 4.99 19.15 1.21
CA ARG A 202 4.20 18.47 2.24
C ARG A 202 4.82 18.67 3.62
N LEU A 203 3.99 18.55 4.65
CA LEU A 203 4.48 18.53 6.03
C LEU A 203 4.99 17.12 6.38
N ALA A 204 6.14 17.04 7.03
CA ALA A 204 6.72 15.77 7.50
C ALA A 204 5.77 15.01 8.47
N SER A 205 4.95 15.73 9.22
CA SER A 205 3.94 15.19 10.13
C SER A 205 2.74 14.50 9.43
N GLU A 206 2.61 14.66 8.11
CA GLU A 206 1.58 13.99 7.31
C GLU A 206 1.98 12.55 6.93
N ILE A 207 3.23 12.15 7.20
CA ILE A 207 3.75 10.86 6.81
C ILE A 207 4.15 10.06 8.05
N ASP A 208 3.42 8.99 8.30
CA ASP A 208 3.73 8.07 9.39
C ASP A 208 4.94 7.17 9.02
N LEU A 209 5.74 6.82 10.02
CA LEU A 209 6.79 5.79 9.92
C LEU A 209 6.46 4.69 10.92
N SER A 210 6.21 3.46 10.42
CA SER A 210 5.82 2.28 11.18
C SER A 210 6.81 1.11 11.01
#